data_2e0ad7757cc4a446c2b2feab3c8f8eb2
#
_entry.id   2e0ad7757cc4a446c2b2feab3c8f8eb2
#
_cell.length_a   1.000
_cell.length_b   1.000
_cell.length_c   1.000
_cell.angle_alpha   90.00
_cell.angle_beta   90.00
_cell.angle_gamma   90.00
#
_symmetry.space_group_name_H-M   'P 1'
#
loop_
_entity.id
_entity.type
_entity.pdbx_description
1 polymer ?
#
loop_
_entity_poly.entity_id
_entity_poly.type
_entity_poly.pdbx_seq_one_letter_code
_entity_poly.pdbx_strand_id
1 'polypeptide(L)'
;DTDTTDALLTHLEEGLGQVKTKSYDTPTALADALYNREVDAVILGKGMVSTLKQTDGYKDFTSRTREIYTYDVTHESDAIAPNANISRQPFVVYCSGTDERISDTLLNTRSDANILAVVNPSTHKILLVNIPRDYYLPLPFNGEMDKLTHFSVYSDKGMDEPIEALNTLLGVKADYYARVNFSGLMDIVDALGGIDVTSPVDFTTVAMEMPNENGDGGYHDESFTFTEGVNHLNGREALAFSRERSAFAQGDVQRGRNQMAVLQAIIDKATSPAILSGYQDVL
;
A
#
# COMPACT_ATOMS: atom_id res chain seq x y z
N ASP A 1 -7.43 -9.72 -14.84
CA ASP A 1 -8.80 -10.10 -14.44
C ASP A 1 -9.68 -10.12 -15.70
N THR A 2 -10.33 -11.24 -15.95
CA THR A 2 -11.14 -11.45 -17.17
C THR A 2 -12.25 -10.40 -17.28
N ASP A 3 -12.89 -10.09 -16.16
CA ASP A 3 -14.07 -9.21 -16.13
C ASP A 3 -13.72 -7.75 -16.50
N THR A 4 -12.61 -7.22 -15.98
CA THR A 4 -12.15 -5.85 -16.31
C THR A 4 -11.64 -5.76 -17.74
N THR A 5 -10.90 -6.79 -18.20
CA THR A 5 -10.43 -6.84 -19.57
C THR A 5 -11.60 -6.96 -20.54
N ASP A 6 -12.61 -7.77 -20.24
CA ASP A 6 -13.80 -7.93 -21.07
C ASP A 6 -14.65 -6.64 -21.11
N ALA A 7 -14.78 -5.92 -19.97
CA ALA A 7 -15.45 -4.63 -19.93
C ALA A 7 -14.74 -3.59 -20.81
N LEU A 8 -13.41 -3.51 -20.73
CA LEU A 8 -12.62 -2.62 -21.59
C LEU A 8 -12.71 -3.02 -23.05
N LEU A 9 -12.61 -4.33 -23.38
CA LEU A 9 -12.73 -4.80 -24.76
C LEU A 9 -14.09 -4.46 -25.34
N THR A 10 -15.17 -4.69 -24.59
CA THR A 10 -16.53 -4.31 -25.01
C THR A 10 -16.61 -2.82 -25.31
N HIS A 11 -16.06 -1.97 -24.43
CA HIS A 11 -16.05 -0.54 -24.65
C HIS A 11 -15.20 -0.10 -25.86
N LEU A 12 -14.05 -0.75 -26.10
CA LEU A 12 -13.21 -0.47 -27.27
C LEU A 12 -13.89 -0.93 -28.57
N GLU A 13 -14.59 -2.06 -28.56
CA GLU A 13 -15.30 -2.57 -29.72
C GLU A 13 -16.49 -1.69 -30.14
N GLU A 14 -17.13 -1.00 -29.19
CA GLU A 14 -18.16 0.00 -29.49
C GLU A 14 -17.62 1.17 -30.37
N GLY A 15 -16.36 1.56 -30.16
CA GLY A 15 -15.73 2.67 -30.88
C GLY A 15 -14.91 2.27 -32.10
N LEU A 16 -14.25 1.11 -32.05
CA LEU A 16 -13.28 0.67 -33.04
C LEU A 16 -13.79 -0.48 -33.95
N GLY A 17 -14.92 -1.12 -33.60
CA GLY A 17 -15.37 -2.33 -34.21
C GLY A 17 -14.59 -3.54 -33.66
N GLN A 18 -14.72 -4.72 -34.31
CA GLN A 18 -14.14 -5.96 -33.82
C GLN A 18 -12.62 -5.89 -33.64
N VAL A 19 -12.15 -6.15 -32.42
CA VAL A 19 -10.73 -6.18 -32.03
C VAL A 19 -10.25 -7.63 -31.96
N LYS A 20 -9.11 -7.92 -32.54
CA LYS A 20 -8.47 -9.24 -32.41
C LYS A 20 -7.61 -9.25 -31.15
N THR A 21 -7.86 -10.18 -30.25
CA THR A 21 -7.14 -10.30 -28.98
C THR A 21 -6.26 -11.54 -28.95
N LYS A 22 -5.17 -11.45 -28.18
CA LYS A 22 -4.28 -12.56 -27.86
C LYS A 22 -3.87 -12.42 -26.38
N SER A 23 -4.03 -13.47 -25.60
CA SER A 23 -3.67 -13.50 -24.18
C SER A 23 -2.23 -13.94 -23.97
N TYR A 24 -1.60 -13.42 -22.91
CA TYR A 24 -0.25 -13.76 -22.47
C TYR A 24 -0.24 -13.96 -20.95
N ASP A 25 0.60 -14.87 -20.48
CA ASP A 25 0.59 -15.29 -19.07
C ASP A 25 1.32 -14.34 -18.12
N THR A 26 2.17 -13.45 -18.64
CA THR A 26 2.97 -12.54 -17.81
C THR A 26 3.04 -11.13 -18.40
N PRO A 27 3.22 -10.08 -17.55
CA PRO A 27 3.43 -8.72 -18.02
C PRO A 27 4.67 -8.58 -18.92
N THR A 28 5.72 -9.37 -18.67
CA THR A 28 6.95 -9.38 -19.49
C THR A 28 6.69 -9.96 -20.87
N ALA A 29 5.89 -11.04 -20.98
CA ALA A 29 5.51 -11.60 -22.27
C ALA A 29 4.62 -10.63 -23.09
N LEU A 30 3.75 -9.85 -22.43
CA LEU A 30 3.00 -8.77 -23.07
C LEU A 30 3.94 -7.66 -23.60
N ALA A 31 4.91 -7.24 -22.79
CA ALA A 31 5.89 -6.24 -23.19
C ALA A 31 6.74 -6.70 -24.37
N ASP A 32 7.18 -7.96 -24.35
CA ASP A 32 7.95 -8.56 -25.46
C ASP A 32 7.13 -8.63 -26.76
N ALA A 33 5.87 -9.03 -26.68
CA ALA A 33 4.98 -9.07 -27.83
C ALA A 33 4.79 -7.68 -28.47
N LEU A 34 4.67 -6.64 -27.64
CA LEU A 34 4.59 -5.25 -28.11
C LEU A 34 5.93 -4.81 -28.74
N TYR A 35 7.06 -5.10 -28.10
CA TYR A 35 8.39 -4.75 -28.61
C TYR A 35 8.72 -5.46 -29.93
N ASN A 36 8.32 -6.71 -30.05
CA ASN A 36 8.49 -7.51 -31.26
C ASN A 36 7.48 -7.19 -32.36
N ARG A 37 6.51 -6.30 -32.10
CA ARG A 37 5.41 -5.96 -33.00
C ARG A 37 4.53 -7.16 -33.37
N GLU A 38 4.39 -8.09 -32.45
CA GLU A 38 3.42 -9.19 -32.58
C GLU A 38 1.99 -8.70 -32.35
N VAL A 39 1.85 -7.63 -31.55
CA VAL A 39 0.61 -6.90 -31.26
C VAL A 39 0.83 -5.40 -31.45
N ASP A 40 -0.23 -4.70 -31.81
CA ASP A 40 -0.20 -3.24 -32.02
C ASP A 40 -0.36 -2.46 -30.73
N ALA A 41 -1.05 -3.03 -29.75
CA ALA A 41 -1.26 -2.47 -28.42
C ALA A 41 -1.37 -3.58 -27.36
N VAL A 42 -1.16 -3.24 -26.12
CA VAL A 42 -1.37 -4.13 -24.97
C VAL A 42 -2.29 -3.47 -23.94
N ILE A 43 -3.10 -4.29 -23.28
CA ILE A 43 -3.90 -3.89 -22.13
C ILE A 43 -3.12 -4.30 -20.88
N LEU A 44 -2.81 -3.34 -20.04
CA LEU A 44 -2.08 -3.53 -18.79
C LEU A 44 -2.77 -2.76 -17.67
N GLY A 45 -3.00 -3.42 -16.55
CA GLY A 45 -3.34 -2.73 -15.31
C GLY A 45 -2.19 -1.82 -14.84
N LYS A 46 -2.50 -0.72 -14.18
CA LYS A 46 -1.48 0.24 -13.66
C LYS A 46 -0.43 -0.44 -12.80
N GLY A 47 -0.83 -1.43 -11.97
CA GLY A 47 0.08 -2.24 -11.15
C GLY A 47 1.08 -3.06 -11.98
N MET A 48 0.64 -3.64 -13.10
CA MET A 48 1.51 -4.39 -14.01
C MET A 48 2.56 -3.49 -14.67
N VAL A 49 2.21 -2.26 -15.02
CA VAL A 49 3.15 -1.25 -15.53
C VAL A 49 4.21 -0.92 -14.48
N SER A 50 3.81 -0.77 -13.22
CA SER A 50 4.74 -0.55 -12.09
C SER A 50 5.68 -1.74 -11.90
N THR A 51 5.18 -2.97 -12.01
CA THR A 51 6.00 -4.19 -11.95
C THR A 51 7.03 -4.24 -13.08
N LEU A 52 6.64 -3.91 -14.31
CA LEU A 52 7.57 -3.87 -15.46
C LEU A 52 8.70 -2.86 -15.21
N LYS A 53 8.39 -1.66 -14.70
CA LYS A 53 9.41 -0.63 -14.37
C LYS A 53 10.44 -1.10 -13.33
N GLN A 54 10.10 -2.07 -12.49
CA GLN A 54 10.99 -2.67 -11.48
C GLN A 54 11.70 -3.94 -11.97
N THR A 55 11.29 -4.48 -13.13
CA THR A 55 11.85 -5.72 -13.69
C THR A 55 13.04 -5.42 -14.58
N ASP A 56 14.17 -6.14 -14.36
CA ASP A 56 15.37 -5.99 -15.18
C ASP A 56 15.07 -6.31 -16.65
N GLY A 57 15.52 -5.43 -17.54
CA GLY A 57 15.24 -5.48 -18.98
C GLY A 57 13.99 -4.73 -19.41
N TYR A 58 13.13 -4.27 -18.48
CA TYR A 58 11.88 -3.56 -18.80
C TYR A 58 11.75 -2.20 -18.10
N LYS A 59 12.77 -1.76 -17.36
CA LYS A 59 12.77 -0.48 -16.61
C LYS A 59 12.45 0.74 -17.48
N ASP A 60 12.74 0.65 -18.76
CA ASP A 60 12.48 1.68 -19.76
C ASP A 60 11.12 1.52 -20.50
N PHE A 61 10.25 0.63 -20.03
CA PHE A 61 8.96 0.31 -20.69
C PHE A 61 8.15 1.56 -21.01
N THR A 62 7.94 2.44 -20.02
CA THR A 62 7.15 3.68 -20.19
C THR A 62 7.82 4.72 -21.09
N SER A 63 9.14 4.69 -21.25
CA SER A 63 9.84 5.58 -22.19
C SER A 63 9.83 5.05 -23.63
N ARG A 64 9.62 3.74 -23.83
CA ARG A 64 9.52 3.08 -25.13
C ARG A 64 8.09 2.94 -25.65
N THR A 65 7.12 3.14 -24.77
CA THR A 65 5.70 3.01 -25.08
C THR A 65 4.98 4.33 -24.76
N ARG A 66 3.75 4.44 -25.19
CA ARG A 66 2.86 5.54 -24.77
C ARG A 66 1.51 4.98 -24.42
N GLU A 67 0.90 5.54 -23.40
CA GLU A 67 -0.50 5.31 -23.09
C GLU A 67 -1.36 5.97 -24.18
N ILE A 68 -2.25 5.20 -24.78
CA ILE A 68 -3.15 5.66 -25.85
C ILE A 68 -4.59 5.79 -25.37
N TYR A 69 -4.93 5.06 -24.29
CA TYR A 69 -6.26 5.07 -23.71
C TYR A 69 -6.20 4.57 -22.26
N THR A 70 -6.99 5.18 -21.37
CA THR A 70 -7.20 4.75 -19.99
C THR A 70 -8.69 4.51 -19.76
N TYR A 71 -9.01 3.40 -19.14
CA TYR A 71 -10.36 3.04 -18.74
C TYR A 71 -10.37 2.62 -17.28
N ASP A 72 -11.14 3.36 -16.48
CA ASP A 72 -11.27 3.06 -15.06
C ASP A 72 -12.55 2.24 -14.84
N VAL A 73 -12.37 1.01 -14.32
CA VAL A 73 -13.48 0.14 -13.90
C VAL A 73 -13.66 0.31 -12.41
N THR A 74 -14.83 0.77 -12.01
CA THR A 74 -15.23 0.80 -10.60
C THR A 74 -15.82 -0.56 -10.22
N HIS A 75 -15.19 -1.25 -9.28
CA HIS A 75 -15.76 -2.44 -8.64
C HIS A 75 -16.33 -2.04 -7.28
N GLU A 76 -17.57 -2.44 -6.99
CA GLU A 76 -18.04 -2.43 -5.60
C GLU A 76 -17.29 -3.52 -4.85
N SER A 77 -16.63 -3.16 -3.74
CA SER A 77 -15.87 -4.09 -2.94
C SER A 77 -16.79 -4.97 -2.09
N ASP A 78 -16.80 -6.26 -2.38
CA ASP A 78 -17.43 -7.27 -1.52
C ASP A 78 -16.54 -7.72 -0.35
N ALA A 79 -15.25 -7.36 -0.41
CA ALA A 79 -14.26 -7.71 0.60
C ALA A 79 -14.47 -6.94 1.92
N ILE A 80 -15.09 -5.75 1.84
CA ILE A 80 -15.40 -4.87 2.98
C ILE A 80 -16.87 -4.97 3.35
N ALA A 81 -17.16 -4.85 4.65
CA ALA A 81 -18.54 -4.75 5.17
C ALA A 81 -18.65 -3.59 6.15
N PRO A 82 -18.80 -2.33 5.66
CA PRO A 82 -18.81 -1.16 6.51
C PRO A 82 -19.81 -1.26 7.66
N ASN A 83 -19.32 -1.06 8.88
CA ASN A 83 -20.14 -1.04 10.07
C ASN A 83 -20.73 0.36 10.27
N ALA A 84 -22.06 0.48 10.18
CA ALA A 84 -22.76 1.76 10.34
C ALA A 84 -22.73 2.32 11.78
N ASN A 85 -22.28 1.52 12.78
CA ASN A 85 -22.36 1.91 14.20
C ASN A 85 -20.98 1.88 14.89
N ILE A 86 -19.99 2.51 14.25
CA ILE A 86 -18.60 2.57 14.73
C ILE A 86 -18.41 3.25 16.09
N SER A 87 -19.42 4.00 16.57
CA SER A 87 -19.35 4.63 17.89
C SER A 87 -19.66 3.67 19.05
N ARG A 88 -20.24 2.50 18.76
CA ARG A 88 -20.70 1.56 19.80
C ARG A 88 -20.26 0.11 19.59
N GLN A 89 -20.08 -0.30 18.34
CA GLN A 89 -19.72 -1.68 17.99
C GLN A 89 -18.24 -1.76 17.60
N PRO A 90 -17.56 -2.87 17.94
CA PRO A 90 -16.22 -3.12 17.41
C PRO A 90 -16.22 -3.14 15.89
N PHE A 91 -15.13 -2.63 15.30
CA PHE A 91 -14.91 -2.66 13.87
C PHE A 91 -13.43 -2.95 13.56
N VAL A 92 -13.18 -3.41 12.35
CA VAL A 92 -11.87 -3.83 11.87
C VAL A 92 -11.43 -2.94 10.71
N VAL A 93 -10.23 -2.39 10.81
CA VAL A 93 -9.60 -1.60 9.75
C VAL A 93 -8.35 -2.33 9.27
N TYR A 94 -8.28 -2.63 7.98
CA TYR A 94 -7.05 -3.10 7.37
C TYR A 94 -6.18 -1.89 6.98
N CYS A 95 -5.02 -1.76 7.61
CA CYS A 95 -4.05 -0.72 7.32
C CYS A 95 -2.92 -1.30 6.45
N SER A 96 -2.74 -0.73 5.26
CA SER A 96 -1.72 -1.14 4.30
C SER A 96 -0.77 0.01 4.00
N GLY A 97 0.54 -0.29 4.00
CA GLY A 97 1.60 0.64 3.59
C GLY A 97 2.28 0.15 2.31
N THR A 98 2.58 1.08 1.40
CA THR A 98 3.28 0.79 0.15
C THR A 98 4.49 1.72 -0.01
N ASP A 99 5.52 1.23 -0.73
CA ASP A 99 6.70 2.03 -1.11
C ASP A 99 6.49 2.83 -2.42
N GLU A 100 5.25 2.85 -2.94
CA GLU A 100 4.94 3.60 -4.14
C GLU A 100 5.06 5.10 -3.92
N ARG A 101 5.72 5.78 -4.86
CA ARG A 101 5.99 7.22 -4.82
C ARG A 101 5.00 8.05 -5.63
N ILE A 102 4.21 7.39 -6.48
CA ILE A 102 3.24 8.02 -7.38
C ILE A 102 1.83 7.70 -6.88
N SER A 103 1.05 8.72 -6.54
CA SER A 103 -0.29 8.57 -5.96
C SER A 103 -1.29 7.83 -6.85
N ASP A 104 -1.13 7.92 -8.18
CA ASP A 104 -2.11 7.38 -9.14
C ASP A 104 -2.15 5.84 -9.20
N THR A 105 -1.14 5.16 -8.63
CA THR A 105 -1.04 3.70 -8.61
C THR A 105 -1.19 3.09 -7.23
N LEU A 106 -1.61 3.90 -6.25
CA LEU A 106 -1.61 3.53 -4.83
C LEU A 106 -2.32 2.20 -4.53
N LEU A 107 -3.43 1.89 -5.21
CA LEU A 107 -4.25 0.71 -4.93
C LEU A 107 -3.68 -0.59 -5.51
N ASN A 108 -2.88 -0.51 -6.58
CA ASN A 108 -2.38 -1.66 -7.34
C ASN A 108 -0.86 -1.81 -7.21
N THR A 109 -0.33 -1.62 -6.02
CA THR A 109 1.10 -1.75 -5.71
C THR A 109 1.32 -2.70 -4.55
N ARG A 110 2.58 -3.10 -4.31
CA ARG A 110 2.93 -4.02 -3.22
C ARG A 110 2.49 -3.47 -1.86
N SER A 111 2.01 -4.37 -1.00
CA SER A 111 1.69 -4.07 0.40
C SER A 111 2.86 -4.45 1.29
N ASP A 112 3.69 -3.48 1.65
CA ASP A 112 4.90 -3.70 2.46
C ASP A 112 4.64 -3.64 3.97
N ALA A 113 3.54 -3.03 4.38
CA ALA A 113 2.99 -3.09 5.73
C ALA A 113 1.55 -3.60 5.67
N ASN A 114 1.21 -4.56 6.51
CA ASN A 114 -0.11 -5.16 6.60
C ASN A 114 -0.49 -5.27 8.08
N ILE A 115 -1.35 -4.39 8.54
CA ILE A 115 -1.77 -4.33 9.94
C ILE A 115 -3.29 -4.36 10.02
N LEU A 116 -3.85 -5.25 10.82
CA LEU A 116 -5.26 -5.17 11.22
C LEU A 116 -5.38 -4.41 12.53
N ALA A 117 -6.19 -3.36 12.52
CA ALA A 117 -6.58 -2.62 13.70
C ALA A 117 -8.01 -3.00 14.08
N VAL A 118 -8.17 -3.71 15.20
CA VAL A 118 -9.49 -4.04 15.76
C VAL A 118 -9.80 -3.01 16.84
N VAL A 119 -10.77 -2.14 16.55
CA VAL A 119 -11.16 -1.03 17.40
C VAL A 119 -12.42 -1.41 18.17
N ASN A 120 -12.37 -1.31 19.50
CA ASN A 120 -13.55 -1.50 20.34
C ASN A 120 -13.87 -0.21 21.09
N PRO A 121 -14.83 0.59 20.61
CA PRO A 121 -15.17 1.88 21.20
C PRO A 121 -15.80 1.75 22.59
N SER A 122 -16.50 0.65 22.87
CA SER A 122 -17.12 0.43 24.20
C SER A 122 -16.11 0.21 25.30
N THR A 123 -14.94 -0.35 24.98
CA THR A 123 -13.85 -0.61 25.94
C THR A 123 -12.69 0.36 25.80
N HIS A 124 -12.73 1.26 24.80
CA HIS A 124 -11.64 2.17 24.43
C HIS A 124 -10.30 1.44 24.19
N LYS A 125 -10.38 0.27 23.52
CA LYS A 125 -9.20 -0.55 23.22
C LYS A 125 -9.04 -0.73 21.74
N ILE A 126 -7.77 -0.69 21.30
CA ILE A 126 -7.36 -1.02 19.93
C ILE A 126 -6.37 -2.18 20.03
N LEU A 127 -6.63 -3.24 19.25
CA LEU A 127 -5.68 -4.33 19.04
C LEU A 127 -5.06 -4.16 17.67
N LEU A 128 -3.74 -4.06 17.61
CA LEU A 128 -2.97 -4.05 16.36
C LEU A 128 -2.37 -5.43 16.13
N VAL A 129 -2.61 -6.00 14.95
CA VAL A 129 -2.07 -7.28 14.52
C VAL A 129 -1.27 -7.07 13.25
N ASN A 130 0.06 -7.20 13.35
CA ASN A 130 0.93 -7.15 12.18
C ASN A 130 0.94 -8.49 11.46
N ILE A 131 0.72 -8.48 10.15
CA ILE A 131 0.81 -9.67 9.30
C ILE A 131 2.04 -9.50 8.40
N PRO A 132 3.02 -10.42 8.51
CA PRO A 132 4.23 -10.33 7.70
C PRO A 132 3.90 -10.27 6.20
N ARG A 133 4.52 -9.36 5.46
CA ARG A 133 4.28 -9.19 4.02
C ARG A 133 4.63 -10.45 3.20
N ASP A 134 5.56 -11.26 3.70
CA ASP A 134 6.00 -12.51 3.07
C ASP A 134 5.13 -13.71 3.47
N TYR A 135 4.00 -13.49 4.16
CA TYR A 135 3.05 -14.55 4.48
C TYR A 135 2.54 -15.18 3.19
N TYR A 136 2.68 -16.51 3.08
CA TYR A 136 2.41 -17.26 1.86
C TYR A 136 1.00 -17.83 1.89
N LEU A 137 0.13 -17.32 1.05
CA LEU A 137 -1.31 -17.57 1.07
C LEU A 137 -1.82 -17.90 -0.35
N PRO A 138 -2.97 -18.60 -0.46
CA PRO A 138 -3.64 -18.73 -1.74
C PRO A 138 -4.24 -17.37 -2.17
N LEU A 139 -4.03 -17.02 -3.43
CA LEU A 139 -4.67 -15.89 -4.08
C LEU A 139 -6.19 -16.14 -4.18
N PRO A 140 -7.06 -15.24 -3.73
CA PRO A 140 -8.51 -15.45 -3.73
C PRO A 140 -9.09 -15.75 -5.10
N PHE A 141 -8.58 -15.11 -6.17
CA PHE A 141 -9.16 -15.22 -7.50
C PHE A 141 -8.79 -16.53 -8.27
N ASN A 142 -7.67 -17.19 -7.95
CA ASN A 142 -7.23 -18.38 -8.70
C ASN A 142 -6.71 -19.54 -7.82
N GLY A 143 -6.50 -19.30 -6.50
CA GLY A 143 -6.00 -20.29 -5.56
C GLY A 143 -4.50 -20.58 -5.65
N GLU A 144 -3.76 -19.91 -6.52
CA GLU A 144 -2.30 -20.02 -6.58
C GLU A 144 -1.66 -19.41 -5.35
N MET A 145 -0.55 -20.01 -4.89
CA MET A 145 0.14 -19.59 -3.67
C MET A 145 1.13 -18.48 -3.98
N ASP A 146 1.03 -17.36 -3.26
CA ASP A 146 2.03 -16.29 -3.33
C ASP A 146 2.14 -15.53 -2.00
N LYS A 147 3.06 -14.58 -1.94
CA LYS A 147 3.27 -13.69 -0.80
C LYS A 147 2.18 -12.61 -0.76
N LEU A 148 1.69 -12.33 0.43
CA LEU A 148 0.67 -11.31 0.67
C LEU A 148 1.02 -9.94 0.04
N THR A 149 2.31 -9.57 0.04
CA THR A 149 2.78 -8.29 -0.54
C THR A 149 2.42 -8.11 -2.03
N HIS A 150 2.22 -9.21 -2.77
CA HIS A 150 1.94 -9.18 -4.21
C HIS A 150 0.45 -9.13 -4.54
N PHE A 151 -0.44 -9.43 -3.59
CA PHE A 151 -1.85 -9.66 -3.86
C PHE A 151 -2.53 -8.47 -4.55
N SER A 152 -2.30 -7.24 -4.08
CA SER A 152 -2.87 -6.04 -4.69
C SER A 152 -2.30 -5.68 -6.08
N VAL A 153 -1.26 -6.39 -6.55
CA VAL A 153 -0.65 -6.15 -7.87
C VAL A 153 -1.26 -7.01 -8.98
N TYR A 154 -1.74 -8.22 -8.64
CA TYR A 154 -2.11 -9.22 -9.62
C TYR A 154 -3.53 -9.11 -10.15
N SER A 155 -4.40 -8.38 -9.48
CA SER A 155 -5.76 -8.21 -9.93
C SER A 155 -6.17 -6.74 -10.01
N ASP A 156 -7.14 -6.44 -10.86
CA ASP A 156 -7.71 -5.11 -10.97
C ASP A 156 -8.62 -4.77 -9.77
N LYS A 157 -8.88 -5.75 -8.90
CA LYS A 157 -9.59 -5.55 -7.63
C LYS A 157 -8.74 -4.86 -6.57
N GLY A 158 -7.43 -4.67 -6.85
CA GLY A 158 -6.53 -3.90 -6.00
C GLY A 158 -6.51 -4.37 -4.56
N MET A 159 -7.08 -3.59 -3.65
CA MET A 159 -7.07 -3.87 -2.22
C MET A 159 -8.03 -4.99 -1.79
N ASP A 160 -8.99 -5.37 -2.59
CA ASP A 160 -9.93 -6.45 -2.23
C ASP A 160 -9.24 -7.79 -2.11
N GLU A 161 -8.23 -8.06 -2.95
CA GLU A 161 -7.49 -9.32 -2.93
C GLU A 161 -6.78 -9.59 -1.59
N PRO A 162 -5.92 -8.67 -1.08
CA PRO A 162 -5.31 -8.90 0.23
C PRO A 162 -6.34 -8.89 1.37
N ILE A 163 -7.41 -8.10 1.28
CA ILE A 163 -8.47 -8.05 2.30
C ILE A 163 -9.22 -9.38 2.35
N GLU A 164 -9.62 -9.93 1.21
CA GLU A 164 -10.33 -11.21 1.13
C GLU A 164 -9.47 -12.38 1.64
N ALA A 165 -8.18 -12.40 1.26
CA ALA A 165 -7.24 -13.37 1.77
C ALA A 165 -7.11 -13.31 3.29
N LEU A 166 -7.01 -12.10 3.87
CA LEU A 166 -6.90 -11.91 5.31
C LEU A 166 -8.21 -12.22 6.04
N ASN A 167 -9.36 -11.85 5.46
CA ASN A 167 -10.67 -12.22 5.99
C ASN A 167 -10.80 -13.75 6.10
N THR A 168 -10.36 -14.47 5.07
CA THR A 168 -10.37 -15.93 5.05
C THR A 168 -9.39 -16.52 6.06
N LEU A 169 -8.16 -16.00 6.12
CA LEU A 169 -7.11 -16.48 7.03
C LEU A 169 -7.51 -16.33 8.49
N LEU A 170 -8.10 -15.20 8.85
CA LEU A 170 -8.33 -14.81 10.24
C LEU A 170 -9.78 -15.08 10.69
N GLY A 171 -10.69 -15.40 9.76
CA GLY A 171 -12.11 -15.64 10.06
C GLY A 171 -12.83 -14.36 10.53
N VAL A 172 -12.31 -13.18 10.18
CA VAL A 172 -12.91 -11.87 10.47
C VAL A 172 -13.05 -11.08 9.18
N LYS A 173 -14.10 -10.24 9.08
CA LYS A 173 -14.28 -9.38 7.91
C LYS A 173 -13.85 -7.96 8.25
N ALA A 174 -13.02 -7.36 7.38
CA ALA A 174 -12.65 -5.97 7.51
C ALA A 174 -13.87 -5.08 7.22
N ASP A 175 -14.10 -4.08 8.08
CA ASP A 175 -15.14 -3.08 7.88
C ASP A 175 -14.66 -1.93 7.02
N TYR A 176 -13.36 -1.62 7.12
CA TYR A 176 -12.71 -0.51 6.41
C TYR A 176 -11.28 -0.88 6.03
N TYR A 177 -10.70 -0.12 5.10
CA TYR A 177 -9.25 -0.13 4.90
C TYR A 177 -8.69 1.29 4.80
N ALA A 178 -7.41 1.41 5.13
CA ALA A 178 -6.61 2.61 4.92
C ALA A 178 -5.30 2.19 4.24
N ARG A 179 -4.95 2.87 3.15
CA ARG A 179 -3.70 2.64 2.44
C ARG A 179 -2.94 3.94 2.31
N VAL A 180 -1.66 3.91 2.68
CA VAL A 180 -0.76 5.05 2.62
C VAL A 180 0.54 4.68 1.93
N ASN A 181 1.11 5.63 1.20
CA ASN A 181 2.47 5.56 0.69
C ASN A 181 3.43 6.34 1.60
N PHE A 182 4.69 6.41 1.21
CA PHE A 182 5.72 7.09 1.99
C PHE A 182 5.43 8.57 2.20
N SER A 183 5.03 9.30 1.14
CA SER A 183 4.70 10.72 1.27
C SER A 183 3.47 10.92 2.17
N GLY A 184 2.42 10.11 1.99
CA GLY A 184 1.23 10.19 2.83
C GLY A 184 1.50 9.92 4.30
N LEU A 185 2.42 8.98 4.63
CA LEU A 185 2.84 8.78 6.02
C LEU A 185 3.55 10.00 6.58
N MET A 186 4.49 10.59 5.83
CA MET A 186 5.21 11.80 6.26
C MET A 186 4.23 12.95 6.48
N ASP A 187 3.33 13.19 5.52
CA ASP A 187 2.34 14.27 5.58
C ASP A 187 1.40 14.14 6.79
N ILE A 188 0.93 12.91 7.09
CA ILE A 188 0.09 12.66 8.28
C ILE A 188 0.85 13.00 9.57
N VAL A 189 2.10 12.55 9.70
CA VAL A 189 2.89 12.79 10.90
C VAL A 189 3.19 14.28 11.06
N ASP A 190 3.56 14.96 9.99
CA ASP A 190 3.87 16.40 10.01
C ASP A 190 2.61 17.24 10.28
N ALA A 191 1.46 16.86 9.72
CA ALA A 191 0.17 17.52 10.03
C ALA A 191 -0.24 17.39 11.51
N LEU A 192 0.16 16.30 12.16
CA LEU A 192 -0.04 16.10 13.60
C LEU A 192 0.98 16.86 14.48
N GLY A 193 1.96 17.53 13.86
CA GLY A 193 3.05 18.21 14.55
C GLY A 193 4.07 17.25 15.17
N GLY A 194 4.27 16.10 14.55
CA GLY A 194 5.14 15.03 15.01
C GLY A 194 4.45 14.04 15.95
N ILE A 195 5.09 12.88 16.14
CA ILE A 195 4.61 11.78 16.98
C ILE A 195 5.69 11.32 17.95
N ASP A 196 5.31 10.77 19.09
CA ASP A 196 6.23 10.22 20.09
C ASP A 196 6.26 8.69 19.98
N VAL A 197 7.42 8.14 19.59
CA VAL A 197 7.61 6.70 19.42
C VAL A 197 8.67 6.18 20.37
N THR A 198 8.40 5.08 21.06
CA THR A 198 9.36 4.44 21.95
C THR A 198 10.22 3.44 21.20
N SER A 199 11.53 3.66 21.19
CA SER A 199 12.52 2.70 20.72
C SER A 199 12.99 1.76 21.85
N PRO A 200 13.09 0.44 21.62
CA PRO A 200 13.59 -0.49 22.62
C PRO A 200 15.12 -0.44 22.82
N VAL A 201 15.85 0.18 21.90
CA VAL A 201 17.33 0.27 21.91
C VAL A 201 17.79 1.49 21.12
N ASP A 202 19.04 1.90 21.31
CA ASP A 202 19.71 2.82 20.40
C ASP A 202 19.98 2.17 19.06
N PHE A 203 19.70 2.85 17.95
CA PHE A 203 20.10 2.38 16.63
C PHE A 203 20.23 3.53 15.62
N THR A 204 21.01 3.27 14.56
CA THR A 204 21.07 4.12 13.38
C THR A 204 20.61 3.33 12.17
N THR A 205 19.76 3.92 11.36
CA THR A 205 19.28 3.27 10.13
C THR A 205 20.42 3.11 9.12
N VAL A 206 20.32 2.14 8.23
CA VAL A 206 21.10 2.19 7.00
C VAL A 206 20.70 3.43 6.21
N ALA A 207 21.59 3.92 5.37
CA ALA A 207 21.26 5.00 4.45
C ALA A 207 20.08 4.57 3.57
N MET A 208 19.03 5.40 3.54
CA MET A 208 17.84 5.14 2.76
C MET A 208 17.49 6.36 1.92
N GLU A 209 16.99 6.10 0.74
CA GLU A 209 16.59 7.13 -0.20
C GLU A 209 15.38 7.91 0.32
N MET A 210 15.58 9.21 0.54
CA MET A 210 14.58 10.14 1.06
C MET A 210 14.37 11.28 0.05
N PRO A 211 13.13 11.82 -0.07
CA PRO A 211 12.90 12.97 -0.95
C PRO A 211 13.68 14.19 -0.50
N ASN A 212 14.14 15.00 -1.45
CA ASN A 212 14.81 16.26 -1.15
C ASN A 212 13.85 17.25 -0.49
N GLU A 213 14.34 17.99 0.50
CA GLU A 213 13.53 19.00 1.21
C GLU A 213 13.22 20.24 0.34
N ASN A 214 13.98 20.47 -0.71
CA ASN A 214 13.81 21.63 -1.60
C ASN A 214 12.65 21.49 -2.60
N GLY A 215 11.95 20.35 -2.60
CA GLY A 215 10.78 20.14 -3.47
C GLY A 215 11.10 19.99 -4.96
N ASP A 216 12.36 19.71 -5.33
CA ASP A 216 12.78 19.53 -6.74
C ASP A 216 12.37 18.17 -7.33
N GLY A 217 11.71 17.31 -6.53
CA GLY A 217 11.33 15.94 -6.90
C GLY A 217 12.51 14.96 -6.90
N GLY A 218 13.70 15.39 -6.49
CA GLY A 218 14.87 14.55 -6.34
C GLY A 218 14.89 13.77 -5.03
N TYR A 219 15.88 12.88 -4.91
CA TYR A 219 16.10 12.02 -3.75
C TYR A 219 17.58 12.01 -3.37
N HIS A 220 17.86 11.79 -2.09
CA HIS A 220 19.21 11.58 -1.57
C HIS A 220 19.21 10.51 -0.49
N ASP A 221 20.37 9.90 -0.27
CA ASP A 221 20.55 8.93 0.81
C ASP A 221 20.75 9.64 2.15
N GLU A 222 19.98 9.23 3.15
CA GLU A 222 20.03 9.78 4.50
C GLU A 222 19.93 8.67 5.55
N SER A 223 20.61 8.86 6.68
CA SER A 223 20.57 7.96 7.84
C SER A 223 20.06 8.71 9.06
N PHE A 224 19.27 8.03 9.88
CA PHE A 224 18.64 8.59 11.08
C PHE A 224 19.09 7.82 12.32
N THR A 225 19.32 8.53 13.42
CA THR A 225 19.72 7.92 14.69
C THR A 225 18.59 8.09 15.72
N PHE A 226 18.25 7.00 16.36
CA PHE A 226 17.22 6.93 17.41
C PHE A 226 17.83 6.40 18.69
N THR A 227 17.34 6.92 19.83
CA THR A 227 17.82 6.51 21.15
C THR A 227 16.82 5.59 21.84
N GLU A 228 17.30 4.75 22.74
CA GLU A 228 16.42 3.97 23.62
C GLU A 228 15.46 4.90 24.38
N GLY A 229 14.20 4.55 24.46
CA GLY A 229 13.16 5.37 25.05
C GLY A 229 12.36 6.17 24.03
N VAL A 230 11.76 7.27 24.47
CA VAL A 230 10.86 8.09 23.64
C VAL A 230 11.65 8.98 22.69
N ASN A 231 11.32 8.92 21.42
CA ASN A 231 11.82 9.80 20.36
C ASN A 231 10.64 10.60 19.80
N HIS A 232 10.78 11.92 19.70
CA HIS A 232 9.82 12.75 18.99
C HIS A 232 10.20 12.80 17.51
N LEU A 233 9.35 12.27 16.65
CA LEU A 233 9.62 12.05 15.24
C LEU A 233 8.78 12.96 14.36
N ASN A 234 9.41 13.64 13.41
CA ASN A 234 8.75 14.24 12.25
C ASN A 234 8.41 13.16 11.18
N GLY A 235 7.79 13.56 10.06
CA GLY A 235 7.38 12.62 9.02
C GLY A 235 8.53 11.81 8.43
N ARG A 236 9.70 12.43 8.17
CA ARG A 236 10.88 11.76 7.64
C ARG A 236 11.45 10.74 8.62
N GLU A 237 11.59 11.14 9.87
CA GLU A 237 12.08 10.27 10.95
C GLU A 237 11.12 9.11 11.20
N ALA A 238 9.81 9.35 11.19
CA ALA A 238 8.78 8.30 11.34
C ALA A 238 8.82 7.30 10.18
N LEU A 239 8.98 7.77 8.95
CA LEU A 239 9.18 6.91 7.78
C LEU A 239 10.44 6.06 7.94
N ALA A 240 11.58 6.67 8.29
CA ALA A 240 12.85 5.98 8.49
C ALA A 240 12.75 4.92 9.59
N PHE A 241 12.15 5.27 10.74
CA PHE A 241 11.92 4.35 11.85
C PHE A 241 11.07 3.14 11.42
N SER A 242 10.00 3.37 10.65
CA SER A 242 9.07 2.32 10.20
C SER A 242 9.67 1.37 9.14
N ARG A 243 10.69 1.81 8.41
CA ARG A 243 11.34 1.03 7.32
C ARG A 243 12.54 0.23 7.80
N GLU A 244 13.15 0.60 8.92
CA GLU A 244 14.42 0.01 9.37
C GLU A 244 14.26 -1.48 9.74
N ARG A 245 15.15 -2.29 9.20
CA ARG A 245 15.25 -3.74 9.45
C ARG A 245 16.69 -4.21 9.67
N SER A 246 17.64 -3.55 9.01
CA SER A 246 19.04 -4.02 8.92
C SER A 246 19.82 -3.75 10.21
N ALA A 247 19.42 -2.75 10.99
CA ALA A 247 19.98 -2.45 12.30
C ALA A 247 19.60 -3.51 13.36
N PHE A 248 18.68 -4.42 13.05
CA PHE A 248 18.15 -5.38 14.02
C PHE A 248 18.39 -6.82 13.57
N ALA A 249 18.82 -7.67 14.50
CA ALA A 249 19.01 -9.10 14.24
C ALA A 249 17.69 -9.82 13.82
N GLN A 250 16.54 -9.28 14.22
CA GLN A 250 15.21 -9.81 13.92
C GLN A 250 14.68 -9.33 12.57
N GLY A 251 15.39 -8.43 11.88
CA GLY A 251 15.11 -8.00 10.52
C GLY A 251 13.66 -7.55 10.32
N ASP A 252 12.95 -8.26 9.48
CA ASP A 252 11.58 -7.94 9.07
C ASP A 252 10.55 -7.99 10.21
N VAL A 253 10.77 -8.85 11.21
CA VAL A 253 9.90 -8.92 12.42
C VAL A 253 10.00 -7.62 13.22
N GLN A 254 11.20 -7.06 13.35
CA GLN A 254 11.37 -5.78 14.04
C GLN A 254 10.78 -4.62 13.21
N ARG A 255 10.91 -4.65 11.90
CA ARG A 255 10.25 -3.67 11.03
C ARG A 255 8.72 -3.66 11.26
N GLY A 256 8.09 -4.83 11.33
CA GLY A 256 6.67 -4.94 11.65
C GLY A 256 6.31 -4.34 13.01
N ARG A 257 7.16 -4.53 14.03
CA ARG A 257 6.98 -3.87 15.34
C ARG A 257 7.12 -2.35 15.27
N ASN A 258 8.10 -1.86 14.51
CA ASN A 258 8.31 -0.44 14.31
C ASN A 258 7.11 0.20 13.58
N GLN A 259 6.55 -0.48 12.57
CA GLN A 259 5.35 -0.04 11.86
C GLN A 259 4.14 0.06 12.82
N MET A 260 3.95 -0.94 13.67
CA MET A 260 2.89 -0.89 14.70
C MET A 260 3.11 0.24 15.70
N ALA A 261 4.35 0.48 16.13
CA ALA A 261 4.66 1.57 17.07
C ALA A 261 4.37 2.95 16.46
N VAL A 262 4.73 3.17 15.19
CA VAL A 262 4.40 4.40 14.46
C VAL A 262 2.89 4.57 14.30
N LEU A 263 2.16 3.52 13.90
CA LEU A 263 0.70 3.57 13.78
C LEU A 263 0.03 3.87 15.12
N GLN A 264 0.49 3.23 16.21
CA GLN A 264 -0.02 3.51 17.55
C GLN A 264 0.22 4.97 17.95
N ALA A 265 1.42 5.50 17.71
CA ALA A 265 1.76 6.89 18.03
C ALA A 265 0.91 7.89 17.21
N ILE A 266 0.62 7.60 15.94
CA ILE A 266 -0.30 8.39 15.11
C ILE A 266 -1.69 8.39 15.74
N ILE A 267 -2.23 7.23 16.13
CA ILE A 267 -3.54 7.11 16.75
C ILE A 267 -3.58 7.88 18.08
N ASP A 268 -2.59 7.70 18.94
CA ASP A 268 -2.52 8.37 20.25
C ASP A 268 -2.46 9.90 20.08
N LYS A 269 -1.67 10.38 19.12
CA LYS A 269 -1.57 11.81 18.83
C LYS A 269 -2.87 12.36 18.26
N ALA A 270 -3.47 11.70 17.27
CA ALA A 270 -4.70 12.13 16.61
C ALA A 270 -5.90 12.14 17.57
N THR A 271 -5.92 11.25 18.57
CA THR A 271 -6.97 11.19 19.60
C THR A 271 -6.66 12.03 20.82
N SER A 272 -5.53 12.72 20.87
CA SER A 272 -5.14 13.55 22.01
C SER A 272 -6.06 14.78 22.17
N PRO A 273 -6.30 15.24 23.42
CA PRO A 273 -7.11 16.44 23.67
C PRO A 273 -6.59 17.70 22.95
N ALA A 274 -5.29 17.79 22.72
CA ALA A 274 -4.66 18.92 22.04
C ALA A 274 -5.11 19.03 20.56
N ILE A 275 -5.21 17.92 19.87
CA ILE A 275 -5.70 17.89 18.47
C ILE A 275 -7.22 18.07 18.44
N LEU A 276 -7.95 17.40 19.33
CA LEU A 276 -9.42 17.50 19.39
C LEU A 276 -9.93 18.91 19.75
N SER A 277 -9.17 19.67 20.57
CA SER A 277 -9.53 21.05 20.90
C SER A 277 -9.24 22.04 19.77
N GLY A 278 -8.21 21.79 18.94
CA GLY A 278 -7.89 22.61 17.76
C GLY A 278 -8.92 22.48 16.62
N TYR A 279 -9.71 21.42 16.59
CA TYR A 279 -10.77 21.23 15.58
C TYR A 279 -11.97 22.17 15.79
N GLN A 280 -12.16 22.71 16.99
CA GLN A 280 -13.23 23.67 17.29
C GLN A 280 -12.96 25.09 16.75
N ASP A 281 -11.70 25.42 16.46
CA ASP A 281 -11.32 26.72 15.90
C ASP A 281 -11.33 26.78 14.36
N VAL A 282 -11.62 25.64 13.69
CA VAL A 282 -11.63 25.51 12.22
C VAL A 282 -13.05 25.33 11.65
N LEU A 283 -14.06 25.21 12.50
CA LEU A 283 -15.50 25.23 12.14
C LEU A 283 -16.10 26.60 12.41
#